data_35ef4fad22b9d9ace582fffaffb02ac2
#
_entry.id   35ef4fad22b9d9ace582fffaffb02ac2
#
_cell.length_a   1.000
_cell.length_b   1.000
_cell.length_c   1.000
_cell.angle_alpha   90.00
_cell.angle_beta   90.00
_cell.angle_gamma   90.00
#
_symmetry.space_group_name_H-M   'P 1'
#
loop_
_entity.id
_entity.type
_entity.pdbx_description
1 polymer ?
#
loop_
_entity_poly.entity_id
_entity_poly.type
_entity_poly.pdbx_seq_one_letter_code
_entity_poly.pdbx_strand_id
1 'polypeptide(L)'
;MMYNSLADLKNKKGSYSHYSDYSDGAGLQLAADVRENDLLSFAVNWKDDVHREKGAPHAAYDRYEDRTWSLASEYQWAAADNVDVVAGISYDWRDSVEAKKHEKDDSITHYDDNNQSAFNWQVMGKYHFANEDTLALSYYDRTRFPTLKERYTTSKPAYNQIAIVNPQLKPERARGVDLTWNGAFTRDWGFEVSVYYNRVSDAILSHNIDADTIQNQNSGTVDYSGLDAGIKGKISNILDVGLSYALIHADAKRKDIGKITDLPTQTMTAWMTLKPWEPLSVTLSEEARSSSYSNSDGSQKAAGFAVTHIRADYTLGHGFSVNASVNNLFDTQYAYSEGFIEEGRNFWAGVEYTF
;
A
#
# COMPACT_ATOMS: atom_id res chain seq x y z
N MET A 1 -7.92 -7.53 14.66
CA MET A 1 -7.85 -8.03 13.26
C MET A 1 -6.76 -9.09 13.22
N MET A 2 -7.04 -10.28 12.72
CA MET A 2 -6.04 -11.34 12.53
C MET A 2 -5.74 -11.47 11.04
N TYR A 3 -4.48 -11.52 10.66
CA TYR A 3 -4.06 -11.82 9.30
C TYR A 3 -3.10 -13.00 9.31
N ASN A 4 -3.29 -13.95 8.40
CA ASN A 4 -2.44 -15.13 8.27
C ASN A 4 -2.13 -15.32 6.78
N SER A 5 -0.85 -15.45 6.44
CA SER A 5 -0.38 -15.67 5.08
C SER A 5 0.57 -16.87 5.02
N LEU A 6 0.35 -17.72 4.04
CA LEU A 6 1.14 -18.91 3.77
C LEU A 6 1.59 -18.88 2.32
N ALA A 7 2.88 -18.99 2.06
CA ALA A 7 3.41 -19.03 0.71
C ALA A 7 4.55 -20.06 0.57
N ASP A 8 4.45 -20.89 -0.45
CA ASP A 8 5.50 -21.81 -0.89
C ASP A 8 6.08 -21.34 -2.22
N LEU A 9 7.36 -21.01 -2.25
CA LEU A 9 8.07 -20.61 -3.46
C LEU A 9 9.10 -21.66 -3.83
N LYS A 10 9.02 -22.18 -5.07
CA LYS A 10 9.98 -23.13 -5.65
C LYS A 10 10.47 -22.62 -6.99
N ASN A 11 11.73 -22.27 -7.09
CA ASN A 11 12.29 -21.83 -8.37
C ASN A 11 12.72 -23.02 -9.27
N LYS A 12 13.00 -22.72 -10.57
CA LYS A 12 13.45 -23.73 -11.56
C LYS A 12 14.75 -24.44 -11.19
N LYS A 13 15.58 -23.89 -10.29
CA LYS A 13 16.83 -24.50 -9.80
C LYS A 13 16.61 -25.36 -8.55
N GLY A 14 15.36 -25.50 -8.08
CA GLY A 14 15.02 -26.35 -6.93
C GLY A 14 15.26 -25.69 -5.57
N SER A 15 15.58 -24.40 -5.49
CA SER A 15 15.56 -23.71 -4.22
C SER A 15 14.12 -23.60 -3.71
N TYR A 16 13.98 -23.77 -2.42
CA TYR A 16 12.71 -23.78 -1.71
C TYR A 16 12.69 -22.68 -0.67
N SER A 17 11.60 -21.95 -0.58
CA SER A 17 11.33 -21.01 0.51
C SER A 17 9.89 -21.19 0.93
N HIS A 18 9.67 -21.37 2.21
CA HIS A 18 8.34 -21.45 2.80
C HIS A 18 8.17 -20.32 3.81
N TYR A 19 7.14 -19.53 3.62
CA TYR A 19 6.79 -18.40 4.46
C TYR A 19 5.51 -18.71 5.23
N SER A 20 5.46 -18.30 6.49
CA SER A 20 4.28 -18.41 7.34
C SER A 20 4.20 -17.17 8.22
N ASP A 21 3.49 -16.17 7.75
CA ASP A 21 3.36 -14.88 8.40
C ASP A 21 2.00 -14.77 9.08
N TYR A 22 1.95 -14.15 10.23
CA TYR A 22 0.70 -13.77 10.86
C TYR A 22 0.83 -12.43 11.59
N SER A 23 -0.29 -11.77 11.78
CA SER A 23 -0.37 -10.50 12.46
C SER A 23 -1.65 -10.45 13.29
N ASP A 24 -1.49 -10.17 14.56
CA ASP A 24 -2.59 -9.95 15.50
C ASP A 24 -2.65 -8.46 15.87
N GLY A 25 -3.85 -7.94 16.05
CA GLY A 25 -3.99 -6.54 16.41
C GLY A 25 -5.30 -6.24 17.12
N ALA A 26 -5.24 -5.27 18.02
CA ALA A 26 -6.40 -4.71 18.72
C ALA A 26 -6.30 -3.18 18.76
N GLY A 27 -7.43 -2.52 18.68
CA GLY A 27 -7.54 -1.07 18.79
C GLY A 27 -8.77 -0.65 19.55
N LEU A 28 -8.63 0.44 20.28
CA LEU A 28 -9.72 1.16 20.93
C LEU A 28 -9.68 2.60 20.47
N GLN A 29 -10.82 3.10 20.01
CA GLN A 29 -10.99 4.51 19.68
C GLN A 29 -12.15 5.08 20.48
N LEU A 30 -11.95 6.25 21.03
CA LEU A 30 -12.95 7.05 21.72
C LEU A 30 -13.03 8.41 21.00
N ALA A 31 -14.25 8.89 20.79
CA ALA A 31 -14.51 10.20 20.24
C ALA A 31 -15.57 10.91 21.07
N ALA A 32 -15.40 12.20 21.27
CA ALA A 32 -16.33 13.03 22.04
C ALA A 32 -16.47 14.41 21.40
N ASP A 33 -17.68 14.88 21.31
CA ASP A 33 -18.00 16.27 20.97
C ASP A 33 -17.57 17.18 22.14
N VAL A 34 -16.57 18.04 21.91
CA VAL A 34 -16.04 18.96 22.92
C VAL A 34 -16.82 20.27 22.91
N ARG A 35 -17.26 20.67 21.72
CA ARG A 35 -18.14 21.82 21.44
C ARG A 35 -19.09 21.43 20.32
N GLU A 36 -20.05 22.30 20.03
CA GLU A 36 -20.88 22.20 18.83
C GLU A 36 -19.98 22.15 17.59
N ASN A 37 -20.03 21.05 16.84
CA ASN A 37 -19.22 20.75 15.65
C ASN A 37 -17.71 20.53 15.85
N ASP A 38 -17.23 20.43 17.09
CA ASP A 38 -15.83 20.08 17.37
C ASP A 38 -15.70 18.65 17.91
N LEU A 39 -14.83 17.85 17.33
CA LEU A 39 -14.64 16.45 17.71
C LEU A 39 -13.21 16.20 18.21
N LEU A 40 -13.09 15.63 19.39
CA LEU A 40 -11.82 15.13 19.93
C LEU A 40 -11.82 13.61 19.94
N SER A 41 -10.83 13.03 19.29
CA SER A 41 -10.64 11.58 19.22
C SER A 41 -9.35 11.15 19.89
N PHE A 42 -9.39 9.98 20.57
CA PHE A 42 -8.25 9.28 21.09
C PHE A 42 -8.24 7.85 20.58
N ALA A 43 -7.07 7.33 20.26
CA ALA A 43 -6.92 5.94 19.83
C ALA A 43 -5.71 5.30 20.52
N VAL A 44 -5.89 4.01 20.87
CA VAL A 44 -4.81 3.13 21.31
C VAL A 44 -4.84 1.93 20.40
N ASN A 45 -3.71 1.62 19.77
CA ASN A 45 -3.57 0.45 18.91
C ASN A 45 -2.41 -0.42 19.39
N TRP A 46 -2.61 -1.71 19.31
CA TRP A 46 -1.60 -2.73 19.54
C TRP A 46 -1.54 -3.65 18.35
N LYS A 47 -0.34 -4.03 17.93
CA LYS A 47 -0.09 -4.94 16.84
C LYS A 47 1.10 -5.83 17.16
N ASP A 48 0.98 -7.12 16.83
CA ASP A 48 2.03 -8.13 16.91
C ASP A 48 2.23 -8.73 15.51
N ASP A 49 3.41 -8.54 14.93
CA ASP A 49 3.75 -9.02 13.60
C ASP A 49 4.78 -10.15 13.72
N VAL A 50 4.51 -11.31 13.12
CA VAL A 50 5.41 -12.44 13.09
C VAL A 50 5.69 -12.86 11.67
N HIS A 51 6.98 -12.92 11.33
CA HIS A 51 7.49 -13.47 10.08
C HIS A 51 8.26 -14.75 10.36
N ARG A 52 7.92 -15.85 9.67
CA ARG A 52 8.62 -17.13 9.75
C ARG A 52 8.99 -17.59 8.36
N GLU A 53 10.25 -17.97 8.18
CA GLU A 53 10.71 -18.53 6.91
C GLU A 53 11.58 -19.77 7.13
N LYS A 54 11.64 -20.66 6.15
CA LYS A 54 12.57 -21.77 6.09
C LYS A 54 12.98 -22.10 4.67
N GLY A 55 14.23 -22.45 4.48
CA GLY A 55 14.81 -22.75 3.17
C GLY A 55 14.74 -24.22 2.73
N ALA A 56 14.15 -25.13 3.54
CA ALA A 56 13.94 -26.54 3.18
C ALA A 56 12.70 -27.10 3.89
N PRO A 57 12.03 -28.13 3.33
CA PRO A 57 10.79 -28.69 3.89
C PRO A 57 10.91 -29.15 5.36
N HIS A 58 12.06 -29.67 5.74
CA HIS A 58 12.31 -30.21 7.09
C HIS A 58 13.17 -29.28 7.97
N ALA A 59 13.57 -28.12 7.47
CA ALA A 59 14.31 -27.15 8.27
C ALA A 59 13.44 -26.53 9.35
N ALA A 60 14.07 -26.13 10.46
CA ALA A 60 13.43 -25.28 11.46
C ALA A 60 13.10 -23.92 10.86
N TYR A 61 12.10 -23.25 11.41
CA TYR A 61 11.75 -21.91 10.99
C TYR A 61 12.67 -20.87 11.63
N ASP A 62 13.22 -20.00 10.83
CA ASP A 62 13.64 -18.69 11.28
C ASP A 62 12.41 -17.94 11.78
N ARG A 63 12.54 -17.17 12.84
CA ARG A 63 11.41 -16.43 13.44
C ARG A 63 11.82 -15.02 13.79
N TYR A 64 11.00 -14.10 13.37
CA TYR A 64 11.16 -12.67 13.63
C TYR A 64 9.81 -12.11 14.10
N GLU A 65 9.82 -11.34 15.19
CA GLU A 65 8.61 -10.84 15.84
C GLU A 65 8.81 -9.41 16.32
N ASP A 66 7.89 -8.54 15.94
CA ASP A 66 7.81 -7.17 16.40
C ASP A 66 6.46 -6.89 17.06
N ARG A 67 6.50 -6.15 18.14
CA ARG A 67 5.30 -5.65 18.81
C ARG A 67 5.26 -4.13 18.74
N THR A 68 4.17 -3.59 18.23
CA THR A 68 3.98 -2.14 18.08
C THR A 68 2.79 -1.66 18.90
N TRP A 69 2.99 -0.58 19.62
CA TRP A 69 1.95 0.20 20.27
C TRP A 69 1.87 1.58 19.65
N SER A 70 0.68 2.14 19.60
CA SER A 70 0.43 3.48 19.10
C SER A 70 -0.61 4.17 19.98
N LEU A 71 -0.28 5.37 20.43
CA LEU A 71 -1.21 6.30 21.08
C LEU A 71 -1.42 7.48 20.15
N ALA A 72 -2.67 7.81 19.85
CA ALA A 72 -2.99 8.92 18.97
C ALA A 72 -4.11 9.80 19.55
N SER A 73 -4.06 11.07 19.20
CA SER A 73 -5.16 12.02 19.44
C SER A 73 -5.33 12.92 18.22
N GLU A 74 -6.57 13.21 17.88
CA GLU A 74 -6.94 14.12 16.80
C GLU A 74 -8.05 15.05 17.26
N TYR A 75 -7.90 16.34 16.95
CA TYR A 75 -8.90 17.35 17.18
C TYR A 75 -9.37 17.93 15.85
N GLN A 76 -10.67 17.83 15.60
CA GLN A 76 -11.36 18.43 14.47
C GLN A 76 -12.09 19.67 14.98
N TRP A 77 -11.71 20.81 14.48
CA TRP A 77 -12.21 22.12 14.87
C TRP A 77 -12.96 22.78 13.72
N ALA A 78 -14.25 23.07 13.93
CA ALA A 78 -15.05 23.94 13.06
C ALA A 78 -14.65 25.41 13.31
N ALA A 79 -13.56 25.85 12.68
CA ALA A 79 -12.94 27.15 12.92
C ALA A 79 -13.83 28.32 12.46
N ALA A 80 -14.65 28.10 11.42
CA ALA A 80 -15.66 29.00 10.90
C ALA A 80 -16.73 28.20 10.15
N ASP A 81 -17.83 28.83 9.73
CA ASP A 81 -18.93 28.18 9.01
C ASP A 81 -18.49 27.41 7.76
N ASN A 82 -17.38 27.82 7.17
CA ASN A 82 -16.83 27.26 5.94
C ASN A 82 -15.37 26.79 6.06
N VAL A 83 -14.85 26.69 7.28
CA VAL A 83 -13.44 26.29 7.53
C VAL A 83 -13.35 25.28 8.65
N ASP A 84 -12.83 24.10 8.32
CA ASP A 84 -12.43 23.10 9.32
C ASP A 84 -10.91 23.05 9.44
N VAL A 85 -10.43 22.82 10.65
CA VAL A 85 -9.02 22.54 10.93
C VAL A 85 -8.94 21.20 11.67
N VAL A 86 -8.09 20.32 11.18
CA VAL A 86 -7.80 19.02 11.83
C VAL A 86 -6.34 19.00 12.24
N ALA A 87 -6.08 18.71 13.51
CA ALA A 87 -4.74 18.53 14.04
C ALA A 87 -4.64 17.18 14.74
N GLY A 88 -3.64 16.38 14.38
CA GLY A 88 -3.42 15.06 14.93
C GLY A 88 -1.98 14.87 15.39
N ILE A 89 -1.81 14.10 16.45
CA ILE A 89 -0.52 13.66 16.97
C ILE A 89 -0.56 12.18 17.26
N SER A 90 0.56 11.46 17.09
CA SER A 90 0.72 10.13 17.62
C SER A 90 2.12 9.90 18.19
N TYR A 91 2.19 8.96 19.13
CA TYR A 91 3.45 8.40 19.60
C TYR A 91 3.40 6.89 19.44
N ASP A 92 4.33 6.38 18.65
CA ASP A 92 4.42 4.96 18.30
C ASP A 92 5.71 4.40 18.88
N TRP A 93 5.66 3.17 19.41
CA TRP A 93 6.86 2.44 19.80
C TRP A 93 6.75 0.99 19.37
N ARG A 94 7.87 0.48 18.87
CA ARG A 94 8.03 -0.87 18.39
C ARG A 94 9.14 -1.57 19.15
N ASP A 95 8.84 -2.71 19.73
CA ASP A 95 9.76 -3.59 20.40
C ASP A 95 10.06 -4.80 19.51
N SER A 96 11.32 -5.16 19.37
CA SER A 96 11.76 -6.41 18.76
C SER A 96 11.64 -7.51 19.81
N VAL A 97 10.68 -8.43 19.61
CA VAL A 97 10.36 -9.47 20.60
C VAL A 97 11.24 -10.70 20.42
N GLU A 98 11.44 -11.09 19.16
CA GLU A 98 12.28 -12.22 18.81
C GLU A 98 12.91 -12.01 17.42
N ALA A 99 14.21 -12.33 17.31
CA ALA A 99 14.90 -12.32 16.03
C ALA A 99 15.93 -13.45 16.01
N LYS A 100 15.54 -14.62 15.49
CA LYS A 100 16.38 -15.81 15.43
C LYS A 100 16.41 -16.45 14.05
N LYS A 101 17.58 -16.94 13.68
CA LYS A 101 17.83 -17.67 12.45
C LYS A 101 18.49 -19.01 12.76
N HIS A 102 18.02 -20.06 12.10
CA HIS A 102 18.62 -21.40 12.16
C HIS A 102 19.66 -21.53 11.05
N GLU A 103 20.91 -21.73 11.43
CA GLU A 103 22.02 -21.91 10.49
C GLU A 103 22.08 -23.36 10.00
N LYS A 104 22.85 -23.60 8.93
CA LYS A 104 22.94 -24.93 8.30
C LYS A 104 23.66 -25.98 9.16
N ASP A 105 24.41 -25.57 10.17
CA ASP A 105 25.13 -26.40 11.13
C ASP A 105 24.33 -26.64 12.42
N ASP A 106 23.00 -26.40 12.37
CA ASP A 106 22.06 -26.51 13.48
C ASP A 106 22.31 -25.52 14.62
N SER A 107 23.22 -24.56 14.46
CA SER A 107 23.38 -23.45 15.40
C SER A 107 22.25 -22.42 15.20
N ILE A 108 22.01 -21.58 16.22
CA ILE A 108 21.00 -20.52 16.18
C ILE A 108 21.71 -19.18 16.32
N THR A 109 21.55 -18.33 15.34
CA THR A 109 21.96 -16.92 15.40
C THR A 109 20.82 -16.11 15.99
N HIS A 110 21.08 -15.40 17.09
CA HIS A 110 20.19 -14.40 17.66
C HIS A 110 20.68 -13.02 17.23
N TYR A 111 19.77 -12.20 16.73
CA TYR A 111 20.08 -10.81 16.40
C TYR A 111 19.74 -9.91 17.60
N ASP A 112 20.49 -8.82 17.75
CA ASP A 112 20.26 -7.84 18.81
C ASP A 112 18.90 -7.14 18.63
N ASP A 113 18.30 -6.76 19.74
CA ASP A 113 17.06 -5.99 19.78
C ASP A 113 17.22 -4.65 19.05
N ASN A 114 16.19 -4.27 18.33
CA ASN A 114 16.10 -2.98 17.64
C ASN A 114 14.78 -2.29 18.02
N ASN A 115 14.71 -1.83 19.27
CA ASN A 115 13.55 -1.12 19.79
C ASN A 115 13.57 0.33 19.31
N GLN A 116 12.45 0.82 18.83
CA GLN A 116 12.33 2.14 18.21
C GLN A 116 11.05 2.84 18.63
N SER A 117 11.09 4.17 18.68
CA SER A 117 9.90 4.98 18.92
C SER A 117 9.89 6.21 18.02
N ALA A 118 8.71 6.77 17.82
CA ALA A 118 8.52 7.93 16.95
C ALA A 118 7.35 8.80 17.42
N PHE A 119 7.55 10.11 17.35
CA PHE A 119 6.49 11.10 17.44
C PHE A 119 6.10 11.57 16.04
N ASN A 120 4.81 11.53 15.74
CA ASN A 120 4.23 11.93 14.47
C ASN A 120 3.19 13.02 14.69
N TRP A 121 2.99 13.87 13.70
CA TRP A 121 1.95 14.88 13.74
C TRP A 121 1.47 15.26 12.34
N GLN A 122 0.27 15.82 12.27
CA GLN A 122 -0.33 16.34 11.07
C GLN A 122 -1.24 17.53 11.38
N VAL A 123 -1.39 18.39 10.39
CA VAL A 123 -2.38 19.45 10.39
C VAL A 123 -3.02 19.56 9.00
N MET A 124 -4.33 19.76 8.95
CA MET A 124 -5.08 19.98 7.72
C MET A 124 -6.03 21.16 7.93
N GLY A 125 -6.04 22.07 6.98
CA GLY A 125 -7.10 23.08 6.83
C GLY A 125 -7.99 22.74 5.65
N LYS A 126 -9.30 22.75 5.83
CA LYS A 126 -10.30 22.45 4.80
C LYS A 126 -11.26 23.63 4.63
N TYR A 127 -11.37 24.12 3.43
CA TYR A 127 -12.30 25.19 3.06
C TYR A 127 -13.49 24.61 2.27
N HIS A 128 -14.69 24.98 2.67
CA HIS A 128 -15.94 24.61 2.01
C HIS A 128 -16.47 25.79 1.19
N PHE A 129 -16.57 25.60 -0.11
CA PHE A 129 -17.12 26.61 -1.01
C PHE A 129 -18.65 26.57 -0.98
N ALA A 130 -19.28 27.67 -1.40
CA ALA A 130 -20.73 27.77 -1.46
C ALA A 130 -21.41 26.81 -2.45
N ASN A 131 -20.67 26.26 -3.40
CA ASN A 131 -21.11 25.23 -4.36
C ASN A 131 -20.85 23.79 -3.88
N GLU A 132 -20.57 23.59 -2.58
CA GLU A 132 -20.26 22.32 -1.94
C GLU A 132 -18.89 21.71 -2.31
N ASP A 133 -18.09 22.37 -3.14
CA ASP A 133 -16.70 21.97 -3.36
C ASP A 133 -15.87 22.10 -2.08
N THR A 134 -14.81 21.35 -1.97
CA THR A 134 -13.87 21.43 -0.83
C THR A 134 -12.44 21.53 -1.31
N LEU A 135 -11.66 22.41 -0.67
CA LEU A 135 -10.22 22.51 -0.85
C LEU A 135 -9.53 22.22 0.48
N ALA A 136 -8.69 21.19 0.51
CA ALA A 136 -7.95 20.79 1.71
C ALA A 136 -6.44 20.95 1.47
N LEU A 137 -5.75 21.59 2.41
CA LEU A 137 -4.30 21.66 2.47
C LEU A 137 -3.84 20.95 3.72
N SER A 138 -3.01 19.92 3.56
CA SER A 138 -2.45 19.17 4.68
C SER A 138 -0.92 19.24 4.70
N TYR A 139 -0.37 19.19 5.91
CA TYR A 139 1.05 18.99 6.17
C TYR A 139 1.21 17.92 7.23
N TYR A 140 2.20 17.02 7.05
CA TYR A 140 2.48 15.95 7.99
C TYR A 140 3.96 15.67 8.15
N ASP A 141 4.30 15.13 9.31
CA ASP A 141 5.62 14.61 9.66
C ASP A 141 5.42 13.23 10.32
N ARG A 142 5.65 12.15 9.55
CA ARG A 142 5.32 10.77 9.92
C ARG A 142 6.53 9.86 9.79
N THR A 143 6.57 8.88 10.67
CA THR A 143 7.61 7.86 10.71
C THR A 143 7.07 6.51 10.22
N ARG A 144 7.88 5.77 9.47
CA ARG A 144 7.65 4.37 9.13
C ARG A 144 8.76 3.52 9.73
N PHE A 145 8.41 2.57 10.58
CA PHE A 145 9.38 1.57 11.05
C PHE A 145 9.73 0.59 9.94
N PRO A 146 10.99 0.11 9.87
CA PRO A 146 11.37 -0.94 8.93
C PRO A 146 10.61 -2.24 9.26
N THR A 147 10.13 -2.90 8.23
CA THR A 147 9.41 -4.18 8.35
C THR A 147 10.37 -5.31 8.71
N LEU A 148 9.81 -6.43 9.23
CA LEU A 148 10.58 -7.66 9.49
C LEU A 148 11.30 -8.15 8.22
N LYS A 149 10.63 -8.10 7.06
CA LYS A 149 11.24 -8.50 5.77
C LYS A 149 12.37 -7.57 5.35
N GLU A 150 12.26 -6.26 5.53
CA GLU A 150 13.34 -5.33 5.20
C GLU A 150 14.60 -5.57 6.05
N ARG A 151 14.44 -6.00 7.31
CA ARG A 151 15.56 -6.26 8.22
C ARG A 151 16.19 -7.63 8.06
N TYR A 152 15.38 -8.68 7.80
CA TYR A 152 15.81 -10.07 7.98
C TYR A 152 15.74 -10.94 6.72
N THR A 153 15.20 -10.46 5.59
CA THR A 153 15.17 -11.25 4.35
C THR A 153 16.58 -11.59 3.88
N THR A 154 16.82 -12.88 3.61
CA THR A 154 18.13 -13.41 3.22
C THR A 154 18.19 -13.89 1.77
N SER A 155 17.13 -13.81 0.99
CA SER A 155 17.15 -14.23 -0.41
C SER A 155 16.22 -13.41 -1.30
N LYS A 156 16.64 -13.18 -2.53
CA LYS A 156 15.80 -12.66 -3.62
C LYS A 156 15.88 -13.61 -4.82
N PRO A 157 15.15 -14.76 -4.78
CA PRO A 157 15.29 -15.82 -5.78
C PRO A 157 15.04 -15.40 -7.21
N ALA A 158 14.18 -14.39 -7.44
CA ALA A 158 13.83 -13.91 -8.76
C ALA A 158 15.02 -13.30 -9.52
N TYR A 159 15.98 -12.70 -8.81
CA TYR A 159 17.12 -11.98 -9.40
C TYR A 159 18.47 -12.68 -9.20
N ASN A 160 18.46 -13.87 -8.64
CA ASN A 160 19.67 -14.66 -8.34
C ASN A 160 20.68 -13.91 -7.43
N GLN A 161 20.17 -12.96 -6.62
CA GLN A 161 20.95 -12.17 -5.68
C GLN A 161 20.76 -12.69 -4.25
N ILE A 162 21.78 -12.61 -3.44
CA ILE A 162 21.74 -12.92 -2.00
C ILE A 162 21.46 -11.60 -1.26
N ALA A 163 20.38 -11.57 -0.52
CA ALA A 163 20.13 -10.48 0.41
C ALA A 163 20.81 -10.79 1.75
N ILE A 164 21.57 -9.85 2.28
CA ILE A 164 22.10 -9.92 3.64
C ILE A 164 21.25 -9.08 4.59
N VAL A 165 21.03 -9.61 5.77
CA VAL A 165 20.20 -8.97 6.80
C VAL A 165 20.80 -7.62 7.27
N ASN A 166 19.94 -6.71 7.65
CA ASN A 166 20.29 -5.47 8.35
C ASN A 166 19.35 -5.24 9.54
N PRO A 167 19.59 -5.89 10.68
CA PRO A 167 18.75 -5.77 11.87
C PRO A 167 18.68 -4.33 12.40
N GLN A 168 19.70 -3.52 12.16
CA GLN A 168 19.87 -2.16 12.72
C GLN A 168 19.31 -1.05 11.80
N LEU A 169 18.41 -1.39 10.87
CA LEU A 169 17.72 -0.37 10.08
C LEU A 169 16.98 0.62 10.98
N LYS A 170 17.14 1.90 10.67
CA LYS A 170 16.44 3.01 11.32
C LYS A 170 15.10 3.26 10.66
N PRO A 171 14.14 3.89 11.37
CA PRO A 171 12.90 4.35 10.74
C PRO A 171 13.16 5.36 9.63
N GLU A 172 12.30 5.31 8.60
CA GLU A 172 12.18 6.40 7.64
C GLU A 172 11.32 7.52 8.20
N ARG A 173 11.58 8.74 7.78
CA ARG A 173 10.76 9.90 8.15
C ARG A 173 10.25 10.63 6.92
N ALA A 174 8.94 10.67 6.77
CA ALA A 174 8.23 11.31 5.68
C ALA A 174 7.64 12.65 6.12
N ARG A 175 8.00 13.73 5.41
CA ARG A 175 7.41 15.07 5.55
C ARG A 175 6.78 15.45 4.25
N GLY A 176 5.49 15.75 4.27
CA GLY A 176 4.75 16.01 3.05
C GLY A 176 3.76 17.14 3.17
N VAL A 177 3.42 17.69 2.03
CA VAL A 177 2.35 18.65 1.83
C VAL A 177 1.47 18.15 0.70
N ASP A 178 0.15 18.16 0.92
CA ASP A 178 -0.86 17.76 -0.05
C ASP A 178 -1.91 18.85 -0.18
N LEU A 179 -2.30 19.16 -1.42
CA LEU A 179 -3.42 20.04 -1.74
C LEU A 179 -4.44 19.24 -2.55
N THR A 180 -5.62 19.06 -1.98
CA THR A 180 -6.70 18.27 -2.59
C THR A 180 -7.93 19.15 -2.83
N TRP A 181 -8.45 19.10 -4.03
CA TRP A 181 -9.70 19.73 -4.42
C TRP A 181 -10.72 18.66 -4.83
N ASN A 182 -11.83 18.60 -4.10
CA ASN A 182 -12.98 17.77 -4.41
C ASN A 182 -14.16 18.64 -4.78
N GLY A 183 -14.88 18.27 -5.83
CA GLY A 183 -16.03 19.04 -6.26
C GLY A 183 -16.92 18.30 -7.22
N ALA A 184 -17.92 19.02 -7.71
CA ALA A 184 -18.85 18.52 -8.71
C ALA A 184 -19.07 19.56 -9.81
N PHE A 185 -18.90 19.13 -11.08
CA PHE A 185 -19.24 19.96 -12.23
C PHE A 185 -20.76 20.10 -12.40
N THR A 186 -21.48 19.02 -12.08
CA THR A 186 -22.92 18.93 -12.09
C THR A 186 -23.38 17.98 -10.99
N ARG A 187 -24.71 17.82 -10.79
CA ARG A 187 -25.26 16.83 -9.84
C ARG A 187 -24.83 15.39 -10.13
N ASP A 188 -24.49 15.10 -11.39
CA ASP A 188 -24.17 13.75 -11.86
C ASP A 188 -22.66 13.53 -12.07
N TRP A 189 -21.83 14.58 -11.95
CA TRP A 189 -20.39 14.50 -12.23
C TRP A 189 -19.57 15.09 -11.11
N GLY A 190 -18.77 14.25 -10.46
CA GLY A 190 -17.81 14.63 -9.43
C GLY A 190 -16.37 14.44 -9.89
N PHE A 191 -15.48 15.22 -9.29
CA PHE A 191 -14.03 15.11 -9.50
C PHE A 191 -13.26 15.22 -8.18
N GLU A 192 -12.05 14.69 -8.21
CA GLU A 192 -11.03 14.87 -7.19
C GLU A 192 -9.70 15.14 -7.88
N VAL A 193 -8.95 16.13 -7.42
CA VAL A 193 -7.59 16.40 -7.88
C VAL A 193 -6.72 16.65 -6.66
N SER A 194 -5.63 15.92 -6.54
CA SER A 194 -4.63 16.10 -5.48
C SER A 194 -3.25 16.30 -6.08
N VAL A 195 -2.52 17.28 -5.59
CA VAL A 195 -1.09 17.47 -5.88
C VAL A 195 -0.32 17.37 -4.58
N TYR A 196 0.81 16.69 -4.61
CA TYR A 196 1.58 16.44 -3.39
C TYR A 196 3.09 16.52 -3.61
N TYR A 197 3.77 16.83 -2.53
CA TYR A 197 5.21 16.70 -2.40
C TYR A 197 5.53 16.05 -1.07
N ASN A 198 6.36 15.00 -1.09
CA ASN A 198 6.75 14.25 0.08
C ASN A 198 8.25 13.97 0.06
N ARG A 199 8.95 14.35 1.13
CA ARG A 199 10.36 14.06 1.35
C ARG A 199 10.52 12.94 2.36
N VAL A 200 11.10 11.82 1.95
CA VAL A 200 11.43 10.69 2.81
C VAL A 200 12.92 10.74 3.13
N SER A 201 13.23 10.99 4.39
CA SER A 201 14.59 10.94 4.93
C SER A 201 14.88 9.55 5.50
N ASP A 202 16.16 9.14 5.50
CA ASP A 202 16.58 7.80 5.91
C ASP A 202 15.85 6.68 5.15
N ALA A 203 15.53 6.94 3.86
CA ALA A 203 14.81 6.01 3.01
C ALA A 203 15.49 4.63 2.97
N ILE A 204 14.70 3.57 3.19
CA ILE A 204 15.18 2.20 3.18
C ILE A 204 15.16 1.69 1.74
N LEU A 205 16.33 1.55 1.16
CA LEU A 205 16.49 1.09 -0.22
C LEU A 205 17.48 -0.06 -0.30
N SER A 206 17.34 -0.89 -1.33
CA SER A 206 18.24 -2.00 -1.59
C SER A 206 19.53 -1.48 -2.25
N HIS A 207 20.67 -1.79 -1.63
CA HIS A 207 22.01 -1.46 -2.15
C HIS A 207 22.71 -2.71 -2.65
N ASN A 208 23.37 -2.59 -3.80
CA ASN A 208 24.32 -3.60 -4.26
C ASN A 208 25.62 -3.47 -3.45
N ILE A 209 25.93 -4.49 -2.63
CA ILE A 209 27.19 -4.60 -1.91
C ILE A 209 28.29 -5.08 -2.87
N ASP A 210 27.94 -6.05 -3.71
CA ASP A 210 28.74 -6.55 -4.83
C ASP A 210 27.83 -7.02 -5.98
N ALA A 211 28.37 -7.77 -6.95
CA ALA A 211 27.63 -8.21 -8.14
C ALA A 211 26.45 -9.15 -7.80
N ASP A 212 26.57 -9.92 -6.73
CA ASP A 212 25.61 -10.98 -6.36
C ASP A 212 24.94 -10.72 -5.02
N THR A 213 25.32 -9.68 -4.29
CA THR A 213 24.90 -9.42 -2.92
C THR A 213 24.23 -8.05 -2.77
N ILE A 214 23.06 -8.03 -2.13
CA ILE A 214 22.33 -6.80 -1.82
C ILE A 214 22.03 -6.70 -0.33
N GLN A 215 21.83 -5.47 0.16
CA GLN A 215 21.41 -5.19 1.51
C GLN A 215 20.46 -3.99 1.55
N ASN A 216 19.41 -4.07 2.33
CA ASN A 216 18.60 -2.89 2.63
C ASN A 216 19.35 -1.95 3.57
N GLN A 217 19.44 -0.68 3.22
CA GLN A 217 20.13 0.34 3.99
C GLN A 217 19.31 1.63 4.05
N ASN A 218 19.50 2.42 5.10
CA ASN A 218 18.99 3.78 5.14
C ASN A 218 19.85 4.66 4.23
N SER A 219 19.35 4.98 3.05
CA SER A 219 20.14 5.42 1.90
C SER A 219 20.07 6.91 1.62
N GLY A 220 19.63 7.69 2.59
CA GLY A 220 19.55 9.14 2.44
C GLY A 220 18.13 9.62 2.17
N THR A 221 17.96 10.55 1.24
CA THR A 221 16.67 11.22 1.01
C THR A 221 16.13 10.91 -0.37
N VAL A 222 14.83 10.60 -0.44
CA VAL A 222 14.07 10.51 -1.68
C VAL A 222 12.94 11.53 -1.64
N ASP A 223 12.84 12.36 -2.68
CA ASP A 223 11.74 13.28 -2.87
C ASP A 223 10.72 12.65 -3.83
N TYR A 224 9.47 12.63 -3.40
CA TYR A 224 8.33 12.23 -4.21
C TYR A 224 7.47 13.44 -4.52
N SER A 225 7.02 13.59 -5.75
CA SER A 225 6.02 14.57 -6.14
C SER A 225 5.04 13.94 -7.11
N GLY A 226 3.79 14.33 -7.06
CA GLY A 226 2.81 13.71 -7.91
C GLY A 226 1.50 14.47 -8.01
N LEU A 227 0.67 13.90 -8.89
CA LEU A 227 -0.70 14.30 -9.15
C LEU A 227 -1.57 13.07 -9.16
N ASP A 228 -2.65 13.09 -8.39
CA ASP A 228 -3.75 12.14 -8.47
C ASP A 228 -4.99 12.90 -8.94
N ALA A 229 -5.66 12.37 -9.97
CA ALA A 229 -6.86 12.97 -10.51
C ALA A 229 -7.92 11.91 -10.79
N GLY A 230 -9.15 12.17 -10.40
CA GLY A 230 -10.29 11.29 -10.61
C GLY A 230 -11.51 12.08 -11.09
N ILE A 231 -12.25 11.47 -12.00
CA ILE A 231 -13.55 11.94 -12.42
C ILE A 231 -14.51 10.76 -12.52
N LYS A 232 -15.73 10.94 -12.04
CA LYS A 232 -16.79 9.94 -12.16
C LYS A 232 -18.12 10.61 -12.38
N GLY A 233 -19.01 9.94 -13.09
CA GLY A 233 -20.33 10.48 -13.32
C GLY A 233 -21.24 9.59 -14.14
N LYS A 234 -22.45 10.09 -14.39
CA LYS A 234 -23.48 9.44 -15.20
C LYS A 234 -23.52 10.08 -16.58
N ILE A 235 -23.33 9.29 -17.60
CA ILE A 235 -23.57 9.69 -18.99
C ILE A 235 -25.07 9.64 -19.28
N SER A 236 -25.77 8.67 -18.68
CA SER A 236 -27.21 8.50 -18.79
C SER A 236 -27.74 7.71 -17.57
N ASN A 237 -29.07 7.54 -17.52
CA ASN A 237 -29.70 6.75 -16.44
C ASN A 237 -29.24 5.29 -16.39
N ILE A 238 -28.64 4.79 -17.48
CA ILE A 238 -28.19 3.39 -17.59
C ILE A 238 -26.66 3.26 -17.71
N LEU A 239 -25.90 4.36 -17.73
CA LEU A 239 -24.45 4.32 -17.97
C LEU A 239 -23.71 5.25 -17.00
N ASP A 240 -22.98 4.64 -16.07
CA ASP A 240 -22.04 5.28 -15.16
C ASP A 240 -20.61 5.05 -15.66
N VAL A 241 -19.73 6.03 -15.50
CA VAL A 241 -18.32 5.97 -15.89
C VAL A 241 -17.40 6.60 -14.85
N GLY A 242 -16.15 6.16 -14.83
CA GLY A 242 -15.11 6.77 -14.02
C GLY A 242 -13.73 6.57 -14.62
N LEU A 243 -12.85 7.52 -14.33
CA LEU A 243 -11.44 7.52 -14.69
C LEU A 243 -10.64 8.02 -13.50
N SER A 244 -9.60 7.32 -13.14
CA SER A 244 -8.58 7.76 -12.18
C SER A 244 -7.21 7.69 -12.85
N TYR A 245 -6.39 8.70 -12.59
CA TYR A 245 -5.03 8.80 -13.11
C TYR A 245 -4.09 9.26 -12.01
N ALA A 246 -2.97 8.56 -11.86
CA ALA A 246 -1.90 8.91 -10.93
C ALA A 246 -0.59 9.11 -11.70
N LEU A 247 0.09 10.21 -11.40
CA LEU A 247 1.44 10.52 -11.86
C LEU A 247 2.34 10.69 -10.65
N ILE A 248 3.44 9.93 -10.59
CA ILE A 248 4.43 10.04 -9.53
C ILE A 248 5.83 10.20 -10.10
N HIS A 249 6.57 11.14 -9.55
CA HIS A 249 8.00 11.32 -9.81
C HIS A 249 8.76 11.10 -8.50
N ALA A 250 9.80 10.28 -8.54
CA ALA A 250 10.67 10.00 -7.41
C ALA A 250 12.12 10.40 -7.76
N ASP A 251 12.74 11.23 -6.92
CA ASP A 251 14.08 11.75 -7.09
C ASP A 251 14.96 11.42 -5.87
N ALA A 252 15.84 10.44 -6.03
CA ALA A 252 16.83 10.09 -5.03
C ALA A 252 17.98 11.10 -5.02
N LYS A 253 18.25 11.73 -3.86
CA LYS A 253 19.23 12.84 -3.75
C LYS A 253 20.69 12.40 -3.78
N ARG A 254 20.95 11.10 -3.70
CA ARG A 254 22.31 10.53 -3.84
C ARG A 254 22.43 9.77 -5.15
N LYS A 255 23.54 9.98 -5.86
CA LYS A 255 23.79 9.35 -7.17
C LYS A 255 24.19 7.87 -7.08
N ASP A 256 24.64 7.41 -5.92
CA ASP A 256 24.98 6.01 -5.61
C ASP A 256 23.79 5.16 -5.20
N ILE A 257 22.62 5.78 -5.02
CA ILE A 257 21.35 5.08 -4.88
C ILE A 257 20.96 4.57 -6.27
N GLY A 258 20.71 3.27 -6.37
CA GLY A 258 20.22 2.66 -7.59
C GLY A 258 18.82 3.16 -7.99
N LYS A 259 18.18 2.47 -8.91
CA LYS A 259 16.81 2.77 -9.32
C LYS A 259 15.83 2.50 -8.17
N ILE A 260 14.82 3.35 -8.04
CA ILE A 260 13.66 3.08 -7.18
C ILE A 260 12.85 2.00 -7.87
N THR A 261 12.59 0.91 -7.15
CA THR A 261 11.98 -0.30 -7.70
C THR A 261 10.48 -0.33 -7.48
N ASP A 262 9.78 -1.06 -8.38
CA ASP A 262 8.34 -1.37 -8.32
C ASP A 262 7.43 -0.13 -8.26
N LEU A 263 7.92 1.01 -8.74
CA LEU A 263 7.21 2.27 -8.80
C LEU A 263 6.98 2.70 -10.26
N PRO A 264 5.79 2.47 -10.84
CA PRO A 264 5.43 3.00 -12.15
C PRO A 264 5.22 4.51 -12.05
N THR A 265 5.68 5.27 -13.04
CA THR A 265 5.50 6.72 -13.06
C THR A 265 4.07 7.15 -13.37
N GLN A 266 3.31 6.29 -14.02
CA GLN A 266 1.92 6.55 -14.40
C GLN A 266 1.07 5.30 -14.15
N THR A 267 -0.11 5.51 -13.58
CA THR A 267 -1.14 4.49 -13.41
C THR A 267 -2.49 5.08 -13.78
N MET A 268 -3.30 4.33 -14.50
CA MET A 268 -4.64 4.72 -14.90
C MET A 268 -5.61 3.58 -14.60
N THR A 269 -6.78 3.91 -14.07
CA THR A 269 -7.91 3.00 -13.96
C THR A 269 -9.13 3.66 -14.57
N ALA A 270 -9.76 2.99 -15.53
CA ALA A 270 -11.01 3.44 -16.12
C ALA A 270 -12.08 2.36 -15.96
N TRP A 271 -13.32 2.76 -15.80
CA TRP A 271 -14.42 1.83 -15.73
C TRP A 271 -15.70 2.43 -16.33
N MET A 272 -16.56 1.55 -16.82
CA MET A 272 -17.91 1.87 -17.23
C MET A 272 -18.88 0.79 -16.74
N THR A 273 -20.01 1.19 -16.18
CA THR A 273 -21.07 0.30 -15.70
C THR A 273 -22.34 0.57 -16.48
N LEU A 274 -22.76 -0.41 -17.26
CA LEU A 274 -24.02 -0.41 -18.00
C LEU A 274 -25.10 -1.11 -17.17
N LYS A 275 -26.24 -0.45 -16.98
CA LYS A 275 -27.44 -0.94 -16.27
C LYS A 275 -28.62 -0.98 -17.25
N PRO A 276 -28.65 -1.96 -18.18
CA PRO A 276 -29.62 -1.96 -19.29
C PRO A 276 -31.05 -2.10 -18.81
N TRP A 277 -31.26 -2.78 -17.71
CA TRP A 277 -32.53 -2.90 -16.97
C TRP A 277 -32.23 -3.34 -15.53
N GLU A 278 -33.09 -2.99 -14.58
CA GLU A 278 -33.06 -3.65 -13.28
C GLU A 278 -33.47 -5.13 -13.46
N PRO A 279 -32.74 -6.06 -12.93
CA PRO A 279 -31.68 -6.04 -11.92
C PRO A 279 -30.24 -6.29 -12.45
N LEU A 280 -29.93 -6.04 -13.71
CA LEU A 280 -28.63 -6.33 -14.32
C LEU A 280 -27.72 -5.10 -14.33
N SER A 281 -26.48 -5.29 -13.86
CA SER A 281 -25.37 -4.37 -14.14
C SER A 281 -24.18 -5.09 -14.76
N VAL A 282 -23.53 -4.47 -15.75
CA VAL A 282 -22.33 -4.98 -16.40
C VAL A 282 -21.26 -3.92 -16.32
N THR A 283 -20.14 -4.24 -15.66
CA THR A 283 -19.00 -3.36 -15.51
C THR A 283 -17.83 -3.84 -16.35
N LEU A 284 -17.31 -2.96 -17.20
CA LEU A 284 -16.04 -3.10 -17.87
C LEU A 284 -15.03 -2.22 -17.15
N SER A 285 -13.86 -2.74 -16.80
CA SER A 285 -12.78 -1.98 -16.19
C SER A 285 -11.45 -2.26 -16.86
N GLU A 286 -10.62 -1.22 -16.89
CA GLU A 286 -9.27 -1.23 -17.45
C GLU A 286 -8.30 -0.75 -16.40
N GLU A 287 -7.19 -1.47 -16.18
CA GLU A 287 -6.03 -1.02 -15.46
C GLU A 287 -4.87 -0.88 -16.45
N ALA A 288 -4.21 0.28 -16.44
CA ALA A 288 -3.01 0.52 -17.22
C ALA A 288 -1.93 1.16 -16.36
N ARG A 289 -0.68 0.74 -16.53
CA ARG A 289 0.46 1.34 -15.84
C ARG A 289 1.70 1.37 -16.72
N SER A 290 2.54 2.36 -16.47
CA SER A 290 3.85 2.46 -17.13
C SER A 290 4.80 1.38 -16.62
N SER A 291 5.89 1.15 -17.34
CA SER A 291 6.97 0.27 -16.90
C SER A 291 7.64 0.77 -15.63
N SER A 292 8.15 -0.17 -14.81
CA SER A 292 8.92 0.11 -13.59
C SER A 292 10.17 -0.76 -13.50
N TYR A 293 11.20 -0.28 -12.82
CA TYR A 293 12.38 -1.09 -12.52
C TYR A 293 12.03 -2.08 -11.40
N SER A 294 12.53 -3.32 -11.52
CA SER A 294 12.31 -4.38 -10.55
C SER A 294 13.53 -4.66 -9.68
N ASN A 295 14.67 -4.09 -10.03
CA ASN A 295 15.89 -4.13 -9.23
C ASN A 295 16.64 -2.79 -9.24
N SER A 296 17.49 -2.59 -8.23
CA SER A 296 18.15 -1.32 -7.99
C SER A 296 19.25 -0.97 -9.00
N ASP A 297 19.85 -1.94 -9.70
CA ASP A 297 20.83 -1.69 -10.75
C ASP A 297 20.19 -1.31 -12.10
N GLY A 298 18.86 -1.47 -12.23
CA GLY A 298 18.09 -1.14 -13.42
C GLY A 298 18.19 -2.16 -14.54
N SER A 299 18.81 -3.33 -14.33
CA SER A 299 18.93 -4.39 -15.33
C SER A 299 17.64 -5.16 -15.57
N GLN A 300 16.70 -5.14 -14.59
CA GLN A 300 15.41 -5.79 -14.64
C GLN A 300 14.31 -4.73 -14.68
N LYS A 301 13.39 -4.87 -15.63
CA LYS A 301 12.32 -3.89 -15.83
C LYS A 301 11.03 -4.60 -16.21
N ALA A 302 10.00 -4.48 -15.37
CA ALA A 302 8.65 -4.86 -15.71
C ALA A 302 8.12 -3.93 -16.80
N ALA A 303 7.62 -4.51 -17.89
CA ALA A 303 7.01 -3.75 -18.98
C ALA A 303 5.73 -3.04 -18.52
N GLY A 304 5.40 -1.90 -19.12
CA GLY A 304 4.08 -1.30 -18.96
C GLY A 304 3.02 -2.18 -19.61
N PHE A 305 1.81 -2.15 -19.06
CA PHE A 305 0.70 -2.96 -19.55
C PHE A 305 -0.64 -2.24 -19.45
N ALA A 306 -1.64 -2.80 -20.12
CA ALA A 306 -3.06 -2.53 -19.92
C ALA A 306 -3.81 -3.85 -19.85
N VAL A 307 -4.68 -4.01 -18.86
CA VAL A 307 -5.47 -5.22 -18.62
C VAL A 307 -6.93 -4.89 -18.38
N THR A 308 -7.80 -5.60 -19.11
CA THR A 308 -9.24 -5.37 -19.12
C THR A 308 -9.96 -6.47 -18.36
N HIS A 309 -10.98 -6.10 -17.57
CA HIS A 309 -11.85 -7.00 -16.85
C HIS A 309 -13.31 -6.71 -17.19
N ILE A 310 -14.15 -7.74 -17.16
CA ILE A 310 -15.60 -7.60 -17.28
C ILE A 310 -16.29 -8.34 -16.14
N ARG A 311 -17.30 -7.72 -15.55
CA ARG A 311 -18.13 -8.30 -14.49
C ARG A 311 -19.58 -8.02 -14.76
N ALA A 312 -20.43 -9.03 -14.54
CA ALA A 312 -21.87 -8.90 -14.54
C ALA A 312 -22.42 -9.26 -13.16
N ASP A 313 -23.33 -8.44 -12.65
CA ASP A 313 -24.05 -8.66 -11.40
C ASP A 313 -25.54 -8.67 -11.69
N TYR A 314 -26.27 -9.66 -11.17
CA TYR A 314 -27.70 -9.82 -11.37
C TYR A 314 -28.41 -10.07 -10.03
N THR A 315 -29.37 -9.22 -9.69
CA THR A 315 -30.21 -9.36 -8.49
C THR A 315 -31.41 -10.26 -8.78
N LEU A 316 -31.43 -11.45 -8.18
CA LEU A 316 -32.51 -12.43 -8.36
C LEU A 316 -33.77 -12.10 -7.54
N GLY A 317 -33.69 -11.21 -6.55
CA GLY A 317 -34.74 -10.91 -5.57
C GLY A 317 -34.67 -11.81 -4.34
N HIS A 318 -35.53 -11.52 -3.34
CA HIS A 318 -35.57 -12.24 -2.06
C HIS A 318 -34.21 -12.34 -1.35
N GLY A 319 -33.37 -11.32 -1.49
CA GLY A 319 -32.02 -11.26 -0.89
C GLY A 319 -30.93 -11.99 -1.69
N PHE A 320 -31.24 -12.65 -2.81
CA PHE A 320 -30.24 -13.33 -3.63
C PHE A 320 -29.71 -12.45 -4.76
N SER A 321 -28.40 -12.50 -4.97
CA SER A 321 -27.71 -11.97 -6.14
C SER A 321 -26.67 -12.99 -6.64
N VAL A 322 -26.39 -12.91 -7.94
CA VAL A 322 -25.34 -13.70 -8.59
C VAL A 322 -24.40 -12.77 -9.32
N ASN A 323 -23.13 -13.13 -9.37
CA ASN A 323 -22.13 -12.40 -10.14
C ASN A 323 -21.25 -13.36 -10.94
N ALA A 324 -20.76 -12.87 -12.07
CA ALA A 324 -19.79 -13.56 -12.90
C ALA A 324 -18.77 -12.55 -13.42
N SER A 325 -17.50 -12.92 -13.48
CA SER A 325 -16.44 -12.08 -14.04
C SER A 325 -15.46 -12.86 -14.90
N VAL A 326 -14.92 -12.16 -15.90
CA VAL A 326 -13.76 -12.58 -16.67
C VAL A 326 -12.67 -11.56 -16.40
N ASN A 327 -11.63 -11.98 -15.69
CA ASN A 327 -10.46 -11.15 -15.46
C ASN A 327 -9.45 -11.37 -16.58
N ASN A 328 -8.71 -10.32 -16.92
CA ASN A 328 -7.77 -10.32 -18.02
C ASN A 328 -8.42 -10.83 -19.33
N LEU A 329 -9.45 -10.11 -19.78
CA LEU A 329 -10.32 -10.48 -20.89
C LEU A 329 -9.56 -10.85 -22.18
N PHE A 330 -8.45 -10.17 -22.45
CA PHE A 330 -7.65 -10.34 -23.67
C PHE A 330 -6.45 -11.29 -23.48
N ASP A 331 -6.30 -11.92 -22.29
CA ASP A 331 -5.20 -12.83 -21.95
C ASP A 331 -3.82 -12.17 -22.08
N THR A 332 -3.75 -10.91 -21.67
CA THR A 332 -2.51 -10.12 -21.69
C THR A 332 -1.49 -10.74 -20.73
N GLN A 333 -0.29 -11.01 -21.20
CA GLN A 333 0.81 -11.42 -20.33
C GLN A 333 1.42 -10.18 -19.70
N TYR A 334 1.36 -10.05 -18.38
CA TYR A 334 1.86 -8.90 -17.65
C TYR A 334 2.45 -9.30 -16.29
N ALA A 335 3.21 -8.39 -15.70
CA ALA A 335 3.80 -8.55 -14.38
C ALA A 335 3.90 -7.18 -13.70
N TYR A 336 3.65 -7.14 -12.41
CA TYR A 336 3.91 -5.95 -11.59
C TYR A 336 5.40 -5.78 -11.27
N SER A 337 6.12 -6.90 -11.16
CA SER A 337 7.57 -6.96 -11.00
C SER A 337 8.13 -8.01 -11.94
N GLU A 338 9.28 -7.74 -12.57
CA GLU A 338 9.90 -8.65 -13.53
C GLU A 338 10.14 -10.04 -12.90
N GLY A 339 9.77 -11.07 -13.64
CA GLY A 339 9.88 -12.47 -13.20
C GLY A 339 8.67 -13.00 -12.42
N PHE A 340 7.69 -12.15 -12.06
CA PHE A 340 6.44 -12.52 -11.40
C PHE A 340 5.27 -12.27 -12.33
N ILE A 341 5.02 -13.24 -13.22
CA ILE A 341 3.94 -13.15 -14.21
C ILE A 341 2.61 -13.35 -13.50
N GLU A 342 1.69 -12.43 -13.72
CA GLU A 342 0.32 -12.48 -13.22
C GLU A 342 -0.52 -13.53 -13.96
N GLU A 343 -1.67 -13.87 -13.37
CA GLU A 343 -2.60 -14.81 -13.97
C GLU A 343 -3.06 -14.35 -15.34
N GLY A 344 -3.11 -15.28 -16.29
CA GLY A 344 -3.79 -15.10 -17.57
C GLY A 344 -5.30 -14.96 -17.38
N ARG A 345 -6.05 -15.05 -18.48
CA ARG A 345 -7.51 -14.99 -18.42
C ARG A 345 -8.07 -16.02 -17.44
N ASN A 346 -8.86 -15.55 -16.50
CA ASN A 346 -9.53 -16.40 -15.50
C ASN A 346 -11.00 -16.01 -15.34
N PHE A 347 -11.79 -16.93 -14.75
CA PHE A 347 -13.23 -16.80 -14.64
C PHE A 347 -13.64 -17.00 -13.19
N TRP A 348 -14.55 -16.16 -12.72
CA TRP A 348 -15.14 -16.26 -11.39
C TRP A 348 -16.65 -16.20 -11.47
N ALA A 349 -17.32 -16.93 -10.57
CA ALA A 349 -18.74 -16.83 -10.36
C ALA A 349 -19.04 -16.92 -8.86
N GLY A 350 -20.03 -16.18 -8.42
CA GLY A 350 -20.44 -16.15 -7.02
C GLY A 350 -21.94 -15.97 -6.86
N VAL A 351 -22.45 -16.44 -5.72
CA VAL A 351 -23.82 -16.23 -5.26
C VAL A 351 -23.72 -15.55 -3.90
N GLU A 352 -24.52 -14.50 -3.70
CA GLU A 352 -24.60 -13.76 -2.44
C GLU A 352 -26.05 -13.78 -1.95
N TYR A 353 -26.23 -13.90 -0.64
CA TYR A 353 -27.51 -13.79 0.02
C TYR A 353 -27.45 -12.77 1.15
N THR A 354 -28.30 -11.77 1.06
CA THR A 354 -28.47 -10.72 2.10
C THR A 354 -29.80 -10.94 2.81
N PHE A 355 -29.77 -11.13 4.14
CA PHE A 355 -30.94 -11.38 5.01
C PHE A 355 -31.29 -10.16 5.84
#